data_cbd14245461c14b29dc6ba539cd17628
#
_entry.id   cbd14245461c14b29dc6ba539cd17628
#
_cell.length_a   1.000
_cell.length_b   1.000
_cell.length_c   1.000
_cell.angle_alpha   90.00
_cell.angle_beta   90.00
_cell.angle_gamma   90.00
#
_symmetry.space_group_name_H-M   'P 1'
#
loop_
_entity.id
_entity.type
_entity.pdbx_description
1 polymer ?
#
loop_
_entity_poly.entity_id
_entity_poly.type
_entity_poly.pdbx_seq_one_letter_code
_entity_poly.pdbx_strand_id
1 'polypeptide(L)'
;MTQPTRKRRGSGRVKLREVAELAGVSPMTVSRYFSQRDLVAQEAQMRIAAAIEQTGYVANVFAGGLASARGKSVGMVIPNISGGVFAETVQGVTDTLRPHGYQLLLASSNYSGDEEEEAVRAFIGWSPAALILTGHRHTRGTNQLLAKSGIPVVQTWDHKPSSEHIQVGFSHIDVGKDSTRYLYERGYRRIAFVHTGQLEDFRAIERANGYDIAMSELGLTPTTFKSPPLAPLEAGKLAFQSLLRGRWPAEAIIFANDNLAAGALLYCLREKIEIPRECAVMGFGDLSIADKLVPSLTTIRPPRYDIGCVAAQRVLELLRAEDGEIPADTVQRDNVLPYELIEREST
;
A
#
# COMPACT_ATOMS: atom_id res chain seq x y z
N MET A 1 -35.56 -49.84 9.96
CA MET A 1 -35.44 -48.35 10.11
C MET A 1 -34.17 -47.93 9.38
N THR A 2 -34.31 -47.50 8.12
CA THR A 2 -33.22 -47.04 7.25
C THR A 2 -33.01 -45.53 7.48
N GLN A 3 -31.80 -45.13 7.91
CA GLN A 3 -31.41 -43.76 8.07
C GLN A 3 -31.37 -43.03 6.69
N PRO A 4 -31.88 -41.80 6.58
CA PRO A 4 -31.80 -41.05 5.34
C PRO A 4 -30.36 -40.51 5.14
N THR A 5 -29.77 -40.86 4.02
CA THR A 5 -28.48 -40.35 3.53
C THR A 5 -28.58 -38.85 3.34
N ARG A 6 -27.78 -38.11 4.11
CA ARG A 6 -27.65 -36.64 4.06
C ARG A 6 -27.09 -36.24 2.68
N LYS A 7 -27.94 -35.75 1.77
CA LYS A 7 -27.53 -35.14 0.49
C LYS A 7 -26.59 -33.97 0.80
N ARG A 8 -25.31 -34.06 0.42
CA ARG A 8 -24.37 -32.96 0.39
C ARG A 8 -24.96 -31.85 -0.49
N ARG A 9 -25.24 -30.67 0.08
CA ARG A 9 -25.58 -29.45 -0.67
C ARG A 9 -24.42 -29.14 -1.61
N GLY A 10 -24.55 -29.42 -2.89
CA GLY A 10 -23.63 -28.98 -3.92
C GLY A 10 -23.66 -27.45 -3.97
N SER A 11 -22.51 -26.83 -4.20
CA SER A 11 -22.34 -25.37 -4.22
C SER A 11 -23.04 -24.64 -5.37
N GLY A 12 -23.89 -25.27 -6.13
CA GLY A 12 -24.59 -24.68 -7.29
C GLY A 12 -23.67 -24.15 -8.41
N ARG A 13 -22.35 -24.28 -8.25
CA ARG A 13 -21.36 -23.87 -9.27
C ARG A 13 -21.14 -24.98 -10.28
N VAL A 14 -21.15 -24.62 -11.56
CA VAL A 14 -20.81 -25.52 -12.66
C VAL A 14 -19.40 -26.07 -12.41
N LYS A 15 -19.25 -27.38 -12.58
CA LYS A 15 -17.97 -28.06 -12.38
C LYS A 15 -17.29 -28.31 -13.73
N LEU A 16 -15.98 -28.38 -13.72
CA LEU A 16 -15.16 -28.70 -14.89
C LEU A 16 -15.64 -29.97 -15.61
N ARG A 17 -16.13 -30.95 -14.86
CA ARG A 17 -16.70 -32.22 -15.40
C ARG A 17 -17.96 -31.99 -16.26
N GLU A 18 -18.82 -31.03 -15.87
CA GLU A 18 -20.02 -30.68 -16.62
C GLU A 18 -19.68 -30.02 -17.98
N VAL A 19 -18.64 -29.17 -17.99
CA VAL A 19 -18.09 -28.61 -19.24
C VAL A 19 -17.50 -29.71 -20.12
N ALA A 20 -16.78 -30.66 -19.54
CA ALA A 20 -16.19 -31.76 -20.28
C ALA A 20 -17.26 -32.68 -20.93
N GLU A 21 -18.32 -33.00 -20.18
CA GLU A 21 -19.46 -33.76 -20.67
C GLU A 21 -20.16 -33.05 -21.83
N LEU A 22 -20.41 -31.76 -21.71
CA LEU A 22 -21.07 -30.93 -22.75
C LEU A 22 -20.20 -30.77 -24.00
N ALA A 23 -18.88 -30.61 -23.84
CA ALA A 23 -17.93 -30.51 -24.95
C ALA A 23 -17.57 -31.86 -25.59
N GLY A 24 -17.98 -32.97 -25.01
CA GLY A 24 -17.65 -34.33 -25.50
C GLY A 24 -16.14 -34.62 -25.42
N VAL A 25 -15.48 -34.20 -24.35
CA VAL A 25 -14.05 -34.42 -24.12
C VAL A 25 -13.79 -34.88 -22.69
N SER A 26 -12.54 -35.32 -22.40
CA SER A 26 -12.18 -35.68 -21.03
C SER A 26 -12.02 -34.43 -20.14
N PRO A 27 -12.24 -34.52 -18.80
CA PRO A 27 -11.93 -33.45 -17.87
C PRO A 27 -10.46 -32.97 -17.95
N MET A 28 -9.54 -33.88 -18.25
CA MET A 28 -8.12 -33.60 -18.48
C MET A 28 -7.93 -32.69 -19.70
N THR A 29 -8.70 -32.88 -20.78
CA THR A 29 -8.65 -32.07 -22.00
C THR A 29 -9.16 -30.63 -21.70
N VAL A 30 -10.24 -30.51 -20.92
CA VAL A 30 -10.72 -29.20 -20.47
C VAL A 30 -9.70 -28.51 -19.57
N SER A 31 -9.08 -29.21 -18.63
CA SER A 31 -8.00 -28.66 -17.81
C SER A 31 -6.82 -28.17 -18.66
N ARG A 32 -6.43 -28.98 -19.67
CA ARG A 32 -5.35 -28.62 -20.60
C ARG A 32 -5.72 -27.41 -21.48
N TYR A 33 -6.97 -27.23 -21.83
CA TYR A 33 -7.45 -26.05 -22.56
C TYR A 33 -7.16 -24.73 -21.81
N PHE A 34 -7.22 -24.75 -20.47
CA PHE A 34 -6.89 -23.58 -19.65
C PHE A 34 -5.39 -23.41 -19.39
N SER A 35 -4.61 -24.50 -19.33
CA SER A 35 -3.19 -24.46 -18.95
C SER A 35 -2.23 -24.50 -20.15
N GLN A 36 -2.56 -25.24 -21.21
CA GLN A 36 -1.70 -25.50 -22.37
C GLN A 36 -2.55 -25.58 -23.64
N ARG A 37 -3.21 -24.48 -24.00
CA ARG A 37 -4.22 -24.43 -25.06
C ARG A 37 -3.72 -24.99 -26.39
N ASP A 38 -2.46 -24.73 -26.73
CA ASP A 38 -1.84 -25.14 -28.00
C ASP A 38 -1.70 -26.68 -28.14
N LEU A 39 -1.74 -27.41 -27.02
CA LEU A 39 -1.73 -28.88 -27.00
C LEU A 39 -3.13 -29.51 -27.18
N VAL A 40 -4.17 -28.69 -27.32
CA VAL A 40 -5.55 -29.18 -27.55
C VAL A 40 -5.92 -28.96 -29.01
N ALA A 41 -6.44 -30.01 -29.68
CA ALA A 41 -6.86 -29.91 -31.06
C ALA A 41 -7.89 -28.79 -31.27
N GLN A 42 -7.78 -28.04 -32.36
CA GLN A 42 -8.59 -26.82 -32.61
C GLN A 42 -10.09 -27.08 -32.55
N GLU A 43 -10.56 -28.23 -33.07
CA GLU A 43 -11.95 -28.64 -33.00
C GLU A 43 -12.44 -28.84 -31.55
N ALA A 44 -11.59 -29.44 -30.69
CA ALA A 44 -11.89 -29.61 -29.27
C ALA A 44 -11.89 -28.22 -28.53
N GLN A 45 -10.99 -27.31 -28.91
CA GLN A 45 -10.98 -25.95 -28.37
C GLN A 45 -12.31 -25.23 -28.64
N MET A 46 -12.86 -25.32 -29.87
CA MET A 46 -14.13 -24.71 -30.22
C MET A 46 -15.29 -25.29 -29.40
N ARG A 47 -15.35 -26.62 -29.24
CA ARG A 47 -16.40 -27.27 -28.44
C ARG A 47 -16.31 -26.90 -26.96
N ILE A 48 -15.09 -26.82 -26.41
CA ILE A 48 -14.86 -26.41 -25.02
C ILE A 48 -15.26 -24.94 -24.83
N ALA A 49 -14.90 -24.04 -25.76
CA ALA A 49 -15.28 -22.63 -25.69
C ALA A 49 -16.80 -22.45 -25.70
N ALA A 50 -17.52 -23.15 -26.58
CA ALA A 50 -18.98 -23.12 -26.63
C ALA A 50 -19.63 -23.68 -25.33
N ALA A 51 -19.09 -24.76 -24.79
CA ALA A 51 -19.56 -25.32 -23.52
C ALA A 51 -19.33 -24.38 -22.33
N ILE A 52 -18.21 -23.65 -22.30
CA ILE A 52 -17.90 -22.62 -21.28
C ILE A 52 -18.91 -21.48 -21.39
N GLU A 53 -19.15 -20.96 -22.59
CA GLU A 53 -20.11 -19.88 -22.84
C GLU A 53 -21.54 -20.29 -22.41
N GLN A 54 -21.97 -21.48 -22.79
CA GLN A 54 -23.29 -22.01 -22.46
C GLN A 54 -23.48 -22.25 -20.95
N THR A 55 -22.44 -22.72 -20.25
CA THR A 55 -22.52 -23.06 -18.83
C THR A 55 -22.18 -21.89 -17.89
N GLY A 56 -21.55 -20.83 -18.40
CA GLY A 56 -20.99 -19.77 -17.58
C GLY A 56 -19.86 -20.26 -16.67
N TYR A 57 -19.20 -21.39 -17.03
CA TYR A 57 -18.13 -21.96 -16.22
C TYR A 57 -16.94 -21.01 -16.14
N VAL A 58 -16.51 -20.73 -14.91
CA VAL A 58 -15.25 -20.03 -14.62
C VAL A 58 -14.28 -21.03 -14.01
N ALA A 59 -13.10 -21.19 -14.63
CA ALA A 59 -12.08 -22.09 -14.11
C ALA A 59 -11.69 -21.65 -12.70
N ASN A 60 -11.67 -22.61 -11.78
CA ASN A 60 -11.15 -22.36 -10.44
C ASN A 60 -9.61 -22.32 -10.51
N VAL A 61 -9.05 -21.13 -10.48
CA VAL A 61 -7.60 -20.89 -10.54
C VAL A 61 -6.87 -21.61 -9.40
N PHE A 62 -7.50 -21.75 -8.23
CA PHE A 62 -6.93 -22.47 -7.08
C PHE A 62 -6.89 -23.99 -7.31
N ALA A 63 -7.86 -24.55 -8.04
CA ALA A 63 -7.86 -25.99 -8.36
C ALA A 63 -6.89 -26.33 -9.50
N GLY A 64 -6.62 -25.37 -10.41
CA GLY A 64 -5.62 -25.49 -11.48
C GLY A 64 -4.19 -25.27 -10.99
N GLY A 65 -3.97 -24.57 -9.88
CA GLY A 65 -2.67 -24.33 -9.27
C GLY A 65 -1.97 -25.61 -8.73
N LEU A 66 -2.66 -26.72 -8.63
CA LEU A 66 -2.05 -28.05 -8.40
C LEU A 66 -1.23 -28.55 -9.62
N ALA A 67 -1.40 -27.95 -10.81
CA ALA A 67 -0.67 -28.29 -12.02
C ALA A 67 0.39 -27.24 -12.43
N SER A 68 0.26 -25.98 -11.99
CA SER A 68 1.31 -24.96 -12.03
C SER A 68 1.63 -24.58 -10.59
N ALA A 69 2.88 -24.72 -10.18
CA ALA A 69 3.32 -24.54 -8.79
C ALA A 69 3.03 -23.12 -8.19
N ARG A 70 2.45 -22.19 -8.96
CA ARG A 70 2.15 -20.81 -8.55
C ARG A 70 0.82 -20.29 -9.08
N GLY A 71 0.06 -19.60 -8.22
CA GLY A 71 -1.13 -18.84 -8.63
C GLY A 71 -0.77 -17.61 -9.47
N LYS A 72 -1.69 -17.15 -10.34
CA LYS A 72 -1.54 -15.88 -11.08
C LYS A 72 -2.11 -14.70 -10.26
N SER A 73 -1.80 -14.64 -8.98
CA SER A 73 -2.19 -13.55 -8.09
C SER A 73 -1.00 -13.04 -7.28
N VAL A 74 -1.00 -11.75 -6.99
CA VAL A 74 -0.04 -11.08 -6.10
C VAL A 74 -0.83 -10.54 -4.92
N GLY A 75 -0.42 -10.88 -3.69
CA GLY A 75 -1.02 -10.33 -2.48
C GLY A 75 -0.39 -8.99 -2.11
N MET A 76 -1.20 -7.98 -1.78
CA MET A 76 -0.72 -6.70 -1.28
C MET A 76 -1.42 -6.35 0.02
N VAL A 77 -0.62 -6.03 1.06
CA VAL A 77 -1.14 -5.51 2.33
C VAL A 77 -0.78 -4.04 2.44
N ILE A 78 -1.81 -3.19 2.61
CA ILE A 78 -1.65 -1.75 2.85
C ILE A 78 -2.18 -1.38 4.24
N PRO A 79 -1.68 -0.31 4.86
CA PRO A 79 -2.14 0.09 6.19
C PRO A 79 -3.59 0.56 6.22
N ASN A 80 -4.06 1.28 5.19
CA ASN A 80 -5.38 1.89 5.20
C ASN A 80 -5.90 2.13 3.78
N ILE A 81 -7.15 1.76 3.53
CA ILE A 81 -7.84 1.99 2.25
C ILE A 81 -8.48 3.39 2.21
N SER A 82 -9.02 3.87 3.35
CA SER A 82 -9.85 5.08 3.39
C SER A 82 -9.07 6.39 3.31
N GLY A 83 -7.78 6.37 3.63
CA GLY A 83 -6.95 7.58 3.69
C GLY A 83 -6.52 8.16 2.35
N GLY A 84 -6.74 7.45 1.24
CA GLY A 84 -6.38 7.88 -0.12
C GLY A 84 -4.88 7.83 -0.45
N VAL A 85 -3.99 7.76 0.54
CA VAL A 85 -2.53 7.82 0.36
C VAL A 85 -2.00 6.66 -0.48
N PHE A 86 -2.56 5.46 -0.30
CA PHE A 86 -2.08 4.24 -0.97
C PHE A 86 -2.81 3.93 -2.29
N ALA A 87 -3.88 4.67 -2.63
CA ALA A 87 -4.73 4.36 -3.78
C ALA A 87 -3.96 4.36 -5.11
N GLU A 88 -3.11 5.36 -5.34
CA GLU A 88 -2.29 5.44 -6.54
C GLU A 88 -1.22 4.34 -6.58
N THR A 89 -0.68 3.92 -5.44
CA THR A 89 0.26 2.79 -5.37
C THR A 89 -0.44 1.49 -5.78
N VAL A 90 -1.64 1.25 -5.27
CA VAL A 90 -2.46 0.08 -5.68
C VAL A 90 -2.77 0.13 -7.18
N GLN A 91 -3.05 1.33 -7.72
CA GLN A 91 -3.27 1.52 -9.16
C GLN A 91 -2.01 1.19 -9.97
N GLY A 92 -0.84 1.73 -9.58
CA GLY A 92 0.43 1.46 -10.25
C GLY A 92 0.79 -0.04 -10.26
N VAL A 93 0.58 -0.73 -9.12
CA VAL A 93 0.75 -2.20 -9.05
C VAL A 93 -0.20 -2.91 -10.02
N THR A 94 -1.48 -2.52 -10.02
CA THR A 94 -2.51 -3.16 -10.86
C THR A 94 -2.21 -2.98 -12.34
N ASP A 95 -1.86 -1.76 -12.77
CA ASP A 95 -1.60 -1.44 -14.17
C ASP A 95 -0.36 -2.17 -14.70
N THR A 96 0.65 -2.34 -13.85
CA THR A 96 1.89 -3.05 -14.20
C THR A 96 1.69 -4.58 -14.24
N LEU A 97 0.92 -5.16 -13.32
CA LEU A 97 0.72 -6.61 -13.25
C LEU A 97 -0.27 -7.13 -14.30
N ARG A 98 -1.31 -6.37 -14.65
CA ARG A 98 -2.40 -6.79 -15.53
C ARG A 98 -1.95 -7.26 -16.91
N PRO A 99 -1.02 -6.58 -17.64
CA PRO A 99 -0.53 -7.04 -18.95
C PRO A 99 0.17 -8.39 -18.90
N HIS A 100 0.68 -8.78 -17.72
CA HIS A 100 1.36 -10.06 -17.49
C HIS A 100 0.41 -11.16 -16.97
N GLY A 101 -0.90 -10.86 -16.89
CA GLY A 101 -1.94 -11.81 -16.50
C GLY A 101 -2.01 -12.09 -15.00
N TYR A 102 -1.39 -11.24 -14.15
CA TYR A 102 -1.51 -11.33 -12.70
C TYR A 102 -2.67 -10.46 -12.18
N GLN A 103 -3.34 -10.97 -11.14
CA GLN A 103 -4.40 -10.27 -10.42
C GLN A 103 -3.89 -9.82 -9.05
N LEU A 104 -4.27 -8.62 -8.62
CA LEU A 104 -3.95 -8.11 -7.31
C LEU A 104 -5.01 -8.53 -6.28
N LEU A 105 -4.57 -9.14 -5.19
CA LEU A 105 -5.36 -9.39 -3.98
C LEU A 105 -4.97 -8.34 -2.95
N LEU A 106 -5.92 -7.57 -2.46
CA LEU A 106 -5.66 -6.45 -1.54
C LEU A 106 -6.24 -6.74 -0.17
N ALA A 107 -5.46 -6.48 0.88
CA ALA A 107 -5.90 -6.45 2.27
C ALA A 107 -5.46 -5.15 2.95
N SER A 108 -6.17 -4.76 4.03
CA SER A 108 -5.79 -3.65 4.89
C SER A 108 -5.44 -4.17 6.27
N SER A 109 -4.36 -3.65 6.87
CA SER A 109 -3.93 -3.99 8.23
C SER A 109 -4.36 -2.98 9.29
N ASN A 110 -5.03 -1.89 8.91
CA ASN A 110 -5.44 -0.80 9.81
C ASN A 110 -4.30 -0.29 10.72
N TYR A 111 -3.07 -0.33 10.24
CA TYR A 111 -1.83 -0.05 11.01
C TYR A 111 -1.56 -1.07 12.14
N SER A 112 -2.24 -2.21 12.19
CA SER A 112 -2.02 -3.27 13.18
C SER A 112 -1.08 -4.34 12.64
N GLY A 113 -0.02 -4.64 13.38
CA GLY A 113 0.88 -5.74 13.04
C GLY A 113 0.20 -7.10 13.09
N ASP A 114 -0.77 -7.29 13.99
CA ASP A 114 -1.53 -8.54 14.10
C ASP A 114 -2.46 -8.74 12.89
N GLU A 115 -3.17 -7.68 12.46
CA GLU A 115 -4.02 -7.74 11.25
C GLU A 115 -3.17 -7.95 9.98
N GLU A 116 -1.95 -7.39 9.92
CA GLU A 116 -1.01 -7.67 8.85
C GLU A 116 -0.63 -9.16 8.82
N GLU A 117 -0.31 -9.74 9.98
CA GLU A 117 0.04 -11.16 10.09
C GLU A 117 -1.12 -12.06 9.65
N GLU A 118 -2.35 -11.74 10.04
CA GLU A 118 -3.55 -12.47 9.60
C GLU A 118 -3.74 -12.39 8.08
N ALA A 119 -3.58 -11.21 7.49
CA ALA A 119 -3.67 -11.00 6.03
C ALA A 119 -2.59 -11.78 5.28
N VAL A 120 -1.34 -11.72 5.74
CA VAL A 120 -0.22 -12.48 5.16
C VAL A 120 -0.46 -13.99 5.25
N ARG A 121 -0.94 -14.48 6.40
CA ARG A 121 -1.30 -15.89 6.60
C ARG A 121 -2.40 -16.33 5.64
N ALA A 122 -3.44 -15.53 5.46
CA ALA A 122 -4.52 -15.81 4.51
C ALA A 122 -4.00 -15.86 3.06
N PHE A 123 -3.17 -14.89 2.67
CA PHE A 123 -2.58 -14.86 1.34
C PHE A 123 -1.69 -16.07 1.07
N ILE A 124 -0.82 -16.46 2.01
CA ILE A 124 0.02 -17.67 1.87
C ILE A 124 -0.86 -18.90 1.65
N GLY A 125 -2.00 -19.02 2.35
CA GLY A 125 -2.97 -20.09 2.14
C GLY A 125 -3.60 -20.10 0.75
N TRP A 126 -3.58 -19.01 0.02
CA TRP A 126 -4.06 -18.89 -1.37
C TRP A 126 -2.93 -19.08 -2.40
N SER A 127 -1.70 -19.33 -1.98
CA SER A 127 -0.53 -19.59 -2.82
C SER A 127 -0.31 -18.49 -3.89
N PRO A 128 -0.15 -17.21 -3.49
CA PRO A 128 0.11 -16.14 -4.44
C PRO A 128 1.51 -16.31 -5.06
N ALA A 129 1.72 -15.71 -6.22
CA ALA A 129 3.02 -15.69 -6.87
C ALA A 129 4.04 -14.84 -6.09
N ALA A 130 3.60 -13.74 -5.47
CA ALA A 130 4.42 -12.85 -4.67
C ALA A 130 3.57 -12.08 -3.65
N LEU A 131 4.25 -11.43 -2.69
CA LEU A 131 3.64 -10.52 -1.73
C LEU A 131 4.27 -9.12 -1.84
N ILE A 132 3.44 -8.09 -1.73
CA ILE A 132 3.85 -6.69 -1.59
C ILE A 132 3.37 -6.21 -0.22
N LEU A 133 4.31 -5.78 0.64
CA LEU A 133 4.01 -5.29 1.98
C LEU A 133 4.37 -3.82 2.11
N THR A 134 3.58 -3.07 2.88
CA THR A 134 3.85 -1.66 3.10
C THR A 134 4.67 -1.47 4.38
N GLY A 135 5.90 -0.98 4.21
CA GLY A 135 6.84 -0.79 5.31
C GLY A 135 7.85 -1.92 5.45
N HIS A 136 8.80 -1.72 6.35
CA HIS A 136 9.85 -2.69 6.66
C HIS A 136 9.73 -3.29 8.07
N ARG A 137 8.79 -2.80 8.86
CA ARG A 137 8.56 -3.27 10.24
C ARG A 137 7.37 -4.21 10.27
N HIS A 138 7.66 -5.46 10.57
CA HIS A 138 6.67 -6.54 10.65
C HIS A 138 6.76 -7.24 12.01
N THR A 139 5.69 -7.93 12.42
CA THR A 139 5.73 -8.76 13.63
C THR A 139 6.73 -9.90 13.46
N ARG A 140 7.16 -10.48 14.57
CA ARG A 140 7.98 -11.70 14.53
C ARG A 140 7.24 -12.84 13.80
N GLY A 141 5.92 -12.92 13.98
CA GLY A 141 5.08 -13.93 13.31
C GLY A 141 5.04 -13.73 11.81
N THR A 142 4.81 -12.50 11.33
CA THR A 142 4.87 -12.16 9.90
C THR A 142 6.23 -12.55 9.31
N ASN A 143 7.35 -12.12 9.94
CA ASN A 143 8.69 -12.46 9.43
C ASN A 143 8.93 -13.98 9.36
N GLN A 144 8.46 -14.75 10.34
CA GLN A 144 8.56 -16.21 10.32
C GLN A 144 7.70 -16.85 9.21
N LEU A 145 6.50 -16.32 8.96
CA LEU A 145 5.64 -16.77 7.86
C LEU A 145 6.30 -16.53 6.51
N LEU A 146 6.82 -15.33 6.28
CA LEU A 146 7.51 -14.95 5.04
C LEU A 146 8.72 -15.85 4.78
N ALA A 147 9.60 -15.99 5.77
CA ALA A 147 10.81 -16.81 5.66
C ALA A 147 10.51 -18.30 5.36
N LYS A 148 9.41 -18.84 5.91
CA LYS A 148 9.03 -20.25 5.70
C LYS A 148 8.26 -20.49 4.41
N SER A 149 7.57 -19.49 3.89
CA SER A 149 6.73 -19.62 2.71
C SER A 149 7.52 -19.77 1.41
N GLY A 150 8.73 -19.21 1.37
CA GLY A 150 9.52 -19.11 0.14
C GLY A 150 8.91 -18.21 -0.94
N ILE A 151 7.84 -17.47 -0.63
CA ILE A 151 7.17 -16.58 -1.57
C ILE A 151 7.98 -15.29 -1.71
N PRO A 152 8.26 -14.80 -2.93
CA PRO A 152 8.92 -13.52 -3.16
C PRO A 152 8.21 -12.36 -2.47
N VAL A 153 8.99 -11.47 -1.80
CA VAL A 153 8.45 -10.32 -1.06
C VAL A 153 9.10 -9.04 -1.54
N VAL A 154 8.28 -8.03 -1.82
CA VAL A 154 8.71 -6.64 -2.06
C VAL A 154 8.10 -5.74 -1.00
N GLN A 155 8.93 -4.95 -0.33
CA GLN A 155 8.51 -3.93 0.64
C GLN A 155 8.39 -2.57 -0.04
N THR A 156 7.36 -1.80 0.30
CA THR A 156 7.07 -0.51 -0.34
C THR A 156 6.97 0.62 0.67
N TRP A 157 7.10 1.87 0.19
CA TRP A 157 6.95 3.10 0.96
C TRP A 157 8.08 3.43 1.93
N ASP A 158 8.93 2.50 2.25
CA ASP A 158 10.10 2.72 3.10
C ASP A 158 11.37 2.41 2.31
N HIS A 159 12.47 3.01 2.75
CA HIS A 159 13.81 2.61 2.36
C HIS A 159 14.70 2.55 3.59
N LYS A 160 15.24 1.38 3.85
CA LYS A 160 16.20 1.13 4.91
C LYS A 160 17.41 0.39 4.34
N PRO A 161 18.61 0.94 4.40
CA PRO A 161 19.82 0.25 3.96
C PRO A 161 19.93 -1.14 4.58
N SER A 162 20.40 -2.13 3.81
CA SER A 162 20.65 -3.50 4.25
C SER A 162 19.41 -4.33 4.62
N SER A 163 18.26 -4.08 3.98
CA SER A 163 17.10 -4.98 4.09
C SER A 163 17.35 -6.33 3.43
N GLU A 164 16.80 -7.40 4.01
CA GLU A 164 16.79 -8.73 3.39
C GLU A 164 15.82 -8.82 2.19
N HIS A 165 14.80 -7.96 2.15
CA HIS A 165 13.81 -7.89 1.07
C HIS A 165 14.13 -6.75 0.10
N ILE A 166 13.60 -6.84 -1.11
CA ILE A 166 13.61 -5.74 -2.07
C ILE A 166 12.76 -4.61 -1.51
N GLN A 167 13.31 -3.40 -1.55
CA GLN A 167 12.63 -2.20 -1.09
C GLN A 167 12.40 -1.21 -2.24
N VAL A 168 11.22 -0.59 -2.23
CA VAL A 168 10.81 0.46 -3.18
C VAL A 168 10.16 1.59 -2.39
N GLY A 169 10.87 2.70 -2.22
CA GLY A 169 10.35 3.80 -1.41
C GLY A 169 11.37 4.91 -1.21
N PHE A 170 11.26 5.58 -0.10
CA PHE A 170 12.10 6.73 0.26
C PHE A 170 12.29 6.80 1.79
N SER A 171 13.23 7.66 2.23
CA SER A 171 13.49 7.88 3.66
C SER A 171 12.48 8.84 4.28
N HIS A 172 11.65 8.36 5.21
CA HIS A 172 10.75 9.22 5.98
C HIS A 172 11.49 10.15 6.95
N ILE A 173 12.67 9.74 7.43
CA ILE A 173 13.53 10.61 8.24
C ILE A 173 13.96 11.82 7.42
N ASP A 174 14.38 11.63 6.16
CA ASP A 174 14.79 12.73 5.30
C ASP A 174 13.62 13.66 4.96
N VAL A 175 12.42 13.12 4.74
CA VAL A 175 11.20 13.93 4.61
C VAL A 175 10.99 14.84 5.82
N GLY A 176 11.14 14.32 7.03
CA GLY A 176 11.01 15.11 8.26
C GLY A 176 12.06 16.22 8.35
N LYS A 177 13.32 15.88 8.02
CA LYS A 177 14.42 16.85 8.00
C LYS A 177 14.20 17.96 6.97
N ASP A 178 13.84 17.60 5.75
CA ASP A 178 13.68 18.56 4.66
C ASP A 178 12.47 19.47 4.88
N SER A 179 11.36 18.94 5.41
CA SER A 179 10.20 19.73 5.79
C SER A 179 10.55 20.77 6.86
N THR A 180 11.37 20.39 7.85
CA THR A 180 11.79 21.27 8.93
C THR A 180 12.77 22.34 8.44
N ARG A 181 13.76 21.97 7.62
CA ARG A 181 14.73 22.90 7.03
C ARG A 181 14.05 23.91 6.13
N TYR A 182 13.09 23.47 5.30
CA TYR A 182 12.30 24.36 4.46
C TYR A 182 11.60 25.46 5.27
N LEU A 183 10.93 25.12 6.36
CA LEU A 183 10.28 26.10 7.23
C LEU A 183 11.30 27.01 7.94
N TYR A 184 12.44 26.44 8.37
CA TYR A 184 13.51 27.23 8.98
C TYR A 184 14.09 28.27 8.01
N GLU A 185 14.32 27.93 6.75
CA GLU A 185 14.81 28.81 5.69
C GLU A 185 13.84 29.94 5.38
N ARG A 186 12.54 29.75 5.61
CA ARG A 186 11.50 30.77 5.55
C ARG A 186 11.41 31.68 6.77
N GLY A 187 12.27 31.47 7.75
CA GLY A 187 12.37 32.31 8.94
C GLY A 187 11.61 31.82 10.16
N TYR A 188 10.87 30.69 10.07
CA TYR A 188 10.17 30.13 11.22
C TYR A 188 11.17 29.51 12.20
N ARG A 189 10.94 29.69 13.49
CA ARG A 189 11.81 29.17 14.57
C ARG A 189 11.06 28.30 15.56
N ARG A 190 9.80 28.61 15.85
CA ARG A 190 8.92 27.79 16.68
C ARG A 190 8.10 26.88 15.79
N ILE A 191 8.74 25.84 15.31
CA ILE A 191 8.15 24.83 14.43
C ILE A 191 7.65 23.69 15.29
N ALA A 192 6.41 23.22 15.09
CA ALA A 192 5.85 22.07 15.78
C ALA A 192 5.54 20.92 14.81
N PHE A 193 5.56 19.68 15.30
CA PHE A 193 5.14 18.49 14.55
C PHE A 193 3.92 17.84 15.19
N VAL A 194 2.91 17.52 14.37
CA VAL A 194 1.67 16.85 14.78
C VAL A 194 1.66 15.42 14.28
N HIS A 195 1.72 14.47 15.21
CA HIS A 195 1.61 13.05 14.92
C HIS A 195 0.17 12.65 14.57
N THR A 196 0.02 11.53 13.87
CA THR A 196 -1.26 10.83 13.79
C THR A 196 -1.63 10.24 15.16
N GLY A 197 -2.91 9.95 15.36
CA GLY A 197 -3.35 9.21 16.55
C GLY A 197 -3.03 7.71 16.51
N GLN A 198 -2.43 7.23 15.42
CA GLN A 198 -2.09 5.82 15.19
C GLN A 198 -0.70 5.50 15.76
N LEU A 199 -0.65 4.66 16.78
CA LEU A 199 0.61 4.32 17.46
C LEU A 199 1.57 3.49 16.60
N GLU A 200 1.05 2.77 15.63
CA GLU A 200 1.83 1.91 14.73
C GLU A 200 2.02 2.51 13.34
N ASP A 201 1.72 3.80 13.15
CA ASP A 201 2.14 4.53 11.94
C ASP A 201 3.63 4.87 12.01
N PHE A 202 4.47 3.84 11.84
CA PHE A 202 5.93 3.96 11.95
C PHE A 202 6.51 4.98 10.98
N ARG A 203 5.90 5.19 9.81
CA ARG A 203 6.34 6.18 8.83
C ARG A 203 6.10 7.61 9.31
N ALA A 204 4.97 7.87 9.96
CA ALA A 204 4.74 9.16 10.61
C ALA A 204 5.70 9.39 11.78
N ILE A 205 6.00 8.33 12.55
CA ILE A 205 7.01 8.39 13.62
C ILE A 205 8.40 8.69 13.07
N GLU A 206 8.80 8.09 11.95
CA GLU A 206 10.09 8.38 11.31
C GLU A 206 10.17 9.80 10.77
N ARG A 207 9.07 10.36 10.21
CA ARG A 207 9.03 11.79 9.86
C ARG A 207 9.19 12.68 11.07
N ALA A 208 8.55 12.36 12.19
CA ALA A 208 8.74 13.09 13.44
C ALA A 208 10.18 12.99 13.97
N ASN A 209 10.80 11.81 13.90
CA ASN A 209 12.22 11.66 14.26
C ASN A 209 13.13 12.52 13.37
N GLY A 210 12.83 12.59 12.06
CA GLY A 210 13.54 13.47 11.14
C GLY A 210 13.39 14.95 11.51
N TYR A 211 12.19 15.36 11.89
CA TYR A 211 11.92 16.69 12.42
C TYR A 211 12.73 16.95 13.71
N ASP A 212 12.72 16.05 14.68
CA ASP A 212 13.46 16.19 15.93
C ASP A 212 15.00 16.32 15.69
N ILE A 213 15.52 15.55 14.76
CA ILE A 213 16.93 15.62 14.34
C ILE A 213 17.24 17.00 13.76
N ALA A 214 16.42 17.48 12.79
CA ALA A 214 16.65 18.77 12.15
C ALA A 214 16.51 19.94 13.14
N MET A 215 15.51 19.93 14.03
CA MET A 215 15.37 20.94 15.07
C MET A 215 16.63 21.00 15.96
N SER A 216 17.16 19.86 16.35
CA SER A 216 18.36 19.76 17.16
C SER A 216 19.61 20.26 16.40
N GLU A 217 19.77 19.88 15.13
CA GLU A 217 20.87 20.36 14.26
C GLU A 217 20.84 21.89 14.07
N LEU A 218 19.64 22.50 14.08
CA LEU A 218 19.41 23.93 13.94
C LEU A 218 19.48 24.68 15.28
N GLY A 219 19.70 24.00 16.40
CA GLY A 219 19.74 24.61 17.73
C GLY A 219 18.36 25.06 18.24
N LEU A 220 17.28 24.48 17.71
CA LEU A 220 15.91 24.77 18.09
C LEU A 220 15.35 23.70 19.03
N THR A 221 14.31 24.07 19.81
CA THR A 221 13.65 23.14 20.72
C THR A 221 12.49 22.44 20.00
N PRO A 222 12.50 21.11 19.85
CA PRO A 222 11.40 20.36 19.27
C PRO A 222 10.12 20.49 20.09
N THR A 223 8.99 20.61 19.41
CA THR A 223 7.64 20.60 20.01
C THR A 223 6.75 19.64 19.24
N THR A 224 6.32 18.58 19.88
CA THR A 224 5.45 17.57 19.25
C THR A 224 4.09 17.51 19.90
N PHE A 225 3.06 17.25 19.10
CA PHE A 225 1.69 17.03 19.56
C PHE A 225 1.18 15.67 19.09
N LYS A 226 0.78 14.82 20.03
CA LYS A 226 0.14 13.54 19.72
C LYS A 226 -1.35 13.76 19.57
N SER A 227 -1.87 13.56 18.36
CA SER A 227 -3.30 13.65 18.11
C SER A 227 -4.07 12.58 18.88
N PRO A 228 -5.24 12.92 19.44
CA PRO A 228 -6.14 11.91 20.00
C PRO A 228 -6.65 10.99 18.87
N PRO A 229 -7.16 9.78 19.20
CA PRO A 229 -7.71 8.83 18.22
C PRO A 229 -9.08 9.29 17.72
N LEU A 230 -9.11 10.39 17.00
CA LEU A 230 -10.28 11.00 16.36
C LEU A 230 -10.17 10.94 14.84
N ALA A 231 -11.28 11.26 14.15
CA ALA A 231 -11.24 11.46 12.71
C ALA A 231 -10.18 12.53 12.35
N PRO A 232 -9.40 12.34 11.28
CA PRO A 232 -8.22 13.17 10.99
C PRO A 232 -8.51 14.68 10.95
N LEU A 233 -9.63 15.11 10.37
CA LEU A 233 -9.99 16.54 10.32
C LEU A 233 -10.21 17.13 11.72
N GLU A 234 -10.88 16.41 12.60
CA GLU A 234 -11.12 16.87 13.96
C GLU A 234 -9.83 16.85 14.80
N ALA A 235 -9.02 15.80 14.63
CA ALA A 235 -7.71 15.69 15.28
C ALA A 235 -6.78 16.84 14.89
N GLY A 236 -6.72 17.19 13.60
CA GLY A 236 -5.91 18.30 13.09
C GLY A 236 -6.35 19.66 13.61
N LYS A 237 -7.66 19.91 13.65
CA LYS A 237 -8.24 21.11 14.27
C LYS A 237 -7.81 21.24 15.73
N LEU A 238 -7.98 20.19 16.54
CA LEU A 238 -7.62 20.21 17.97
C LEU A 238 -6.13 20.42 18.20
N ALA A 239 -5.28 19.79 17.37
CA ALA A 239 -3.83 19.98 17.43
C ALA A 239 -3.46 21.43 17.15
N PHE A 240 -4.01 22.02 16.09
CA PHE A 240 -3.77 23.42 15.74
C PHE A 240 -4.18 24.36 16.88
N GLN A 241 -5.40 24.21 17.41
CA GLN A 241 -5.88 25.01 18.53
C GLN A 241 -4.96 24.95 19.75
N SER A 242 -4.48 23.74 20.09
CA SER A 242 -3.61 23.52 21.25
C SER A 242 -2.24 24.17 21.06
N LEU A 243 -1.66 24.07 19.85
CA LEU A 243 -0.34 24.62 19.53
C LEU A 243 -0.35 26.14 19.36
N LEU A 244 -1.44 26.71 18.86
CA LEU A 244 -1.57 28.17 18.72
C LEU A 244 -1.81 28.86 20.06
N ARG A 245 -2.55 28.23 20.98
CA ARG A 245 -2.91 28.78 22.31
C ARG A 245 -1.95 28.38 23.42
N GLY A 246 -0.93 27.58 23.12
CA GLY A 246 0.05 27.12 24.10
C GLY A 246 0.90 28.24 24.69
N ARG A 247 1.69 27.92 25.71
CA ARG A 247 2.65 28.87 26.35
C ARG A 247 3.69 29.40 25.36
N TRP A 248 4.00 28.63 24.34
CA TRP A 248 4.93 28.99 23.25
C TRP A 248 4.19 28.71 21.92
N PRO A 249 3.42 29.72 21.43
CA PRO A 249 2.67 29.53 20.20
C PRO A 249 3.58 29.14 19.03
N ALA A 250 3.18 28.12 18.28
CA ALA A 250 3.90 27.70 17.09
C ALA A 250 3.78 28.78 15.98
N GLU A 251 4.88 29.03 15.27
CA GLU A 251 4.92 29.86 14.07
C GLU A 251 4.65 29.06 12.81
N ALA A 252 4.97 27.75 12.86
CA ALA A 252 4.70 26.82 11.79
C ALA A 252 4.39 25.43 12.36
N ILE A 253 3.51 24.68 11.70
CA ILE A 253 3.11 23.35 12.11
C ILE A 253 3.22 22.39 10.93
N ILE A 254 4.01 21.33 11.10
CA ILE A 254 4.10 20.18 10.20
C ILE A 254 3.11 19.13 10.67
N PHE A 255 2.14 18.81 9.85
CA PHE A 255 1.20 17.71 10.11
C PHE A 255 1.69 16.43 9.46
N ALA A 256 1.54 15.30 10.15
CA ALA A 256 1.97 13.99 9.66
C ALA A 256 1.29 13.57 8.34
N ASN A 257 0.14 14.16 8.00
CA ASN A 257 -0.51 14.00 6.70
C ASN A 257 -1.46 15.18 6.37
N ASP A 258 -1.85 15.28 5.11
CA ASP A 258 -2.71 16.36 4.60
C ASP A 258 -4.12 16.37 5.19
N ASN A 259 -4.66 15.21 5.59
CA ASN A 259 -5.99 15.18 6.21
C ASN A 259 -6.00 15.88 7.58
N LEU A 260 -4.91 15.73 8.35
CA LEU A 260 -4.73 16.48 9.60
C LEU A 260 -4.57 17.98 9.31
N ALA A 261 -3.70 18.33 8.35
CA ALA A 261 -3.49 19.73 7.94
C ALA A 261 -4.78 20.39 7.43
N ALA A 262 -5.57 19.67 6.65
CA ALA A 262 -6.87 20.13 6.16
C ALA A 262 -7.83 20.46 7.32
N GLY A 263 -7.86 19.65 8.37
CA GLY A 263 -8.64 19.94 9.57
C GLY A 263 -8.24 21.26 10.23
N ALA A 264 -6.94 21.55 10.29
CA ALA A 264 -6.41 22.82 10.78
C ALA A 264 -6.83 24.00 9.88
N LEU A 265 -6.60 23.89 8.56
CA LEU A 265 -6.92 24.98 7.62
C LEU A 265 -8.43 25.27 7.54
N LEU A 266 -9.29 24.24 7.54
CA LEU A 266 -10.74 24.44 7.58
C LEU A 266 -11.18 25.14 8.87
N TYR A 267 -10.54 24.83 10.00
CA TYR A 267 -10.77 25.56 11.24
C TYR A 267 -10.31 27.01 11.12
N CYS A 268 -9.11 27.28 10.59
CA CYS A 268 -8.59 28.65 10.40
C CYS A 268 -9.51 29.48 9.52
N LEU A 269 -10.00 28.93 8.42
CA LEU A 269 -10.95 29.60 7.53
C LEU A 269 -12.23 30.00 8.26
N ARG A 270 -12.77 29.11 9.09
CA ARG A 270 -13.98 29.38 9.88
C ARG A 270 -13.80 30.46 10.94
N GLU A 271 -12.67 30.44 11.63
CA GLU A 271 -12.34 31.37 12.72
C GLU A 271 -11.65 32.65 12.21
N LYS A 272 -11.43 32.77 10.89
CA LYS A 272 -10.75 33.88 10.23
C LYS A 272 -9.32 34.10 10.70
N ILE A 273 -8.61 33.01 11.01
CA ILE A 273 -7.18 33.01 11.32
C ILE A 273 -6.41 33.09 10.00
N GLU A 274 -5.52 34.06 9.88
CA GLU A 274 -4.79 34.30 8.63
C GLU A 274 -3.55 33.40 8.51
N ILE A 275 -3.61 32.43 7.61
CA ILE A 275 -2.51 31.54 7.26
C ILE A 275 -1.86 32.05 5.96
N PRO A 276 -0.53 32.14 5.88
CA PRO A 276 0.48 31.74 6.88
C PRO A 276 0.85 32.84 7.90
N ARG A 277 0.24 34.00 7.85
CA ARG A 277 0.65 35.20 8.65
C ARG A 277 0.69 34.92 10.16
N GLU A 278 -0.31 34.23 10.69
CA GLU A 278 -0.37 33.91 12.12
C GLU A 278 0.32 32.57 12.45
N CYS A 279 0.26 31.61 11.55
CA CYS A 279 0.92 30.33 11.68
C CYS A 279 0.98 29.64 10.32
N ALA A 280 2.16 29.18 9.90
CA ALA A 280 2.29 28.39 8.69
C ALA A 280 1.82 26.94 8.91
N VAL A 281 1.29 26.32 7.87
CA VAL A 281 0.79 24.93 7.90
C VAL A 281 1.39 24.13 6.75
N MET A 282 1.98 22.98 7.06
CA MET A 282 2.55 22.06 6.09
C MET A 282 2.01 20.64 6.31
N GLY A 283 1.76 19.92 5.21
CA GLY A 283 1.26 18.55 5.21
C GLY A 283 2.24 17.53 4.64
N PHE A 284 1.73 16.30 4.43
CA PHE A 284 2.41 15.21 3.74
C PHE A 284 1.36 14.36 3.02
N GLY A 285 1.61 14.09 1.74
CA GLY A 285 0.79 13.22 0.91
C GLY A 285 0.42 13.81 -0.43
N ASP A 286 0.29 15.13 -0.53
CA ASP A 286 -0.25 15.86 -1.67
C ASP A 286 -1.57 15.23 -2.16
N LEU A 287 -2.49 15.06 -1.21
CA LEU A 287 -3.81 14.52 -1.47
C LEU A 287 -4.63 15.50 -2.31
N SER A 288 -5.63 15.00 -3.02
CA SER A 288 -6.48 15.78 -3.94
C SER A 288 -7.17 16.99 -3.29
N ILE A 289 -7.23 17.06 -1.97
CA ILE A 289 -7.74 18.21 -1.24
C ILE A 289 -6.70 19.32 -1.08
N ALA A 290 -5.41 19.02 -1.14
CA ALA A 290 -4.34 19.95 -0.75
C ALA A 290 -4.35 21.25 -1.56
N ASP A 291 -4.55 21.19 -2.87
CA ASP A 291 -4.62 22.33 -3.76
C ASP A 291 -6.01 23.02 -3.81
N LYS A 292 -7.01 22.46 -3.12
CA LYS A 292 -8.39 22.98 -3.04
C LYS A 292 -8.67 23.72 -1.73
N LEU A 293 -7.80 23.60 -0.75
CA LEU A 293 -7.90 24.35 0.50
C LEU A 293 -7.63 25.85 0.29
N VAL A 294 -8.13 26.69 1.19
CA VAL A 294 -7.88 28.12 1.19
C VAL A 294 -7.33 28.52 2.58
N PRO A 295 -6.03 28.88 2.63
CA PRO A 295 -5.03 28.84 1.56
C PRO A 295 -4.71 27.41 1.11
N SER A 296 -4.19 27.25 -0.11
CA SER A 296 -3.74 25.95 -0.65
C SER A 296 -2.54 25.43 0.15
N LEU A 297 -2.53 24.10 0.41
CA LEU A 297 -1.62 23.47 1.36
C LEU A 297 -0.25 23.15 0.75
N THR A 298 0.82 23.69 1.33
CA THR A 298 2.21 23.24 1.12
C THR A 298 2.37 21.84 1.71
N THR A 299 2.94 20.93 0.94
CA THR A 299 3.02 19.52 1.34
C THR A 299 4.18 18.79 0.67
N ILE A 300 4.54 17.62 1.18
CA ILE A 300 5.43 16.67 0.47
C ILE A 300 4.57 15.76 -0.39
N ARG A 301 4.95 15.62 -1.67
CA ARG A 301 4.39 14.67 -2.64
C ARG A 301 5.27 13.44 -2.72
N PRO A 302 4.86 12.29 -2.15
CA PRO A 302 5.53 11.02 -2.41
C PRO A 302 5.21 10.52 -3.82
N PRO A 303 6.11 9.74 -4.47
CA PRO A 303 5.91 9.18 -5.80
C PRO A 303 4.98 7.95 -5.75
N ARG A 304 3.73 8.16 -5.34
CA ARG A 304 2.77 7.09 -4.99
C ARG A 304 2.56 6.08 -6.10
N TYR A 305 2.30 6.55 -7.33
CA TYR A 305 2.07 5.69 -8.48
C TYR A 305 3.33 4.93 -8.88
N ASP A 306 4.48 5.62 -8.89
CA ASP A 306 5.76 5.03 -9.28
C ASP A 306 6.24 3.97 -8.29
N ILE A 307 5.97 4.15 -6.98
CA ILE A 307 6.19 3.10 -5.97
C ILE A 307 5.46 1.82 -6.37
N GLY A 308 4.21 1.93 -6.80
CA GLY A 308 3.41 0.80 -7.25
C GLY A 308 3.98 0.14 -8.51
N CYS A 309 4.30 0.94 -9.51
CA CYS A 309 4.87 0.46 -10.78
C CYS A 309 6.19 -0.27 -10.57
N VAL A 310 7.13 0.36 -9.84
CA VAL A 310 8.45 -0.23 -9.59
C VAL A 310 8.34 -1.48 -8.72
N ALA A 311 7.48 -1.48 -7.69
CA ALA A 311 7.26 -2.68 -6.87
C ALA A 311 6.76 -3.86 -7.69
N ALA A 312 5.79 -3.63 -8.57
CA ALA A 312 5.26 -4.66 -9.46
C ALA A 312 6.31 -5.14 -10.49
N GLN A 313 7.13 -4.24 -11.03
CA GLN A 313 8.26 -4.61 -11.89
C GLN A 313 9.25 -5.52 -11.16
N ARG A 314 9.61 -5.20 -9.91
CA ARG A 314 10.50 -6.05 -9.08
C ARG A 314 9.86 -7.42 -8.81
N VAL A 315 8.55 -7.47 -8.56
CA VAL A 315 7.83 -8.76 -8.46
C VAL A 315 7.97 -9.57 -9.74
N LEU A 316 7.71 -8.98 -10.91
CA LEU A 316 7.83 -9.69 -12.20
C LEU A 316 9.26 -10.18 -12.47
N GLU A 317 10.28 -9.38 -12.13
CA GLU A 317 11.68 -9.79 -12.24
C GLU A 317 12.03 -10.94 -11.29
N LEU A 318 11.57 -10.91 -10.04
CA LEU A 318 11.75 -12.02 -9.10
C LEU A 318 11.16 -13.31 -9.64
N LEU A 319 9.95 -13.26 -10.18
CA LEU A 319 9.27 -14.43 -10.75
C LEU A 319 10.04 -14.99 -11.95
N ARG A 320 10.55 -14.13 -12.84
CA ARG A 320 11.38 -14.54 -13.98
C ARG A 320 12.72 -15.10 -13.53
N ALA A 321 13.31 -14.58 -12.46
CA ALA A 321 14.55 -15.13 -11.89
C ALA A 321 14.33 -16.53 -11.31
N GLU A 322 13.20 -16.75 -10.63
CA GLU A 322 12.85 -18.08 -10.10
C GLU A 322 12.52 -19.11 -11.19
N ASP A 323 11.97 -18.64 -12.33
CA ASP A 323 11.74 -19.49 -13.51
C ASP A 323 13.03 -19.72 -14.32
N GLY A 324 14.17 -19.10 -13.93
CA GLY A 324 15.47 -19.24 -14.58
C GLY A 324 15.61 -18.45 -15.87
N GLU A 325 14.70 -17.51 -16.16
CA GLU A 325 14.74 -16.66 -17.35
C GLU A 325 15.80 -15.54 -17.25
N ILE A 326 16.07 -15.06 -16.03
CA ILE A 326 17.10 -14.05 -15.73
C ILE A 326 17.91 -14.45 -14.49
N PRO A 327 19.17 -14.02 -14.38
CA PRO A 327 19.96 -14.24 -13.15
C PRO A 327 19.37 -13.50 -11.96
N ALA A 328 19.31 -14.13 -10.79
CA ALA A 328 18.72 -13.57 -9.58
C ALA A 328 19.46 -12.31 -9.06
N ASP A 329 20.75 -12.20 -9.33
CA ASP A 329 21.60 -11.08 -8.95
C ASP A 329 21.37 -9.83 -9.82
N THR A 330 20.66 -9.94 -10.92
CA THR A 330 20.28 -8.81 -11.78
C THR A 330 19.09 -8.02 -11.25
N VAL A 331 18.34 -8.57 -10.29
CA VAL A 331 17.17 -7.89 -9.71
C VAL A 331 17.62 -6.81 -8.73
N GLN A 332 17.30 -5.55 -9.05
CA GLN A 332 17.68 -4.41 -8.21
C GLN A 332 16.97 -4.47 -6.85
N ARG A 333 17.74 -4.53 -5.76
CA ARG A 333 17.21 -4.68 -4.41
C ARG A 333 16.79 -3.35 -3.77
N ASP A 334 17.59 -2.29 -3.97
CA ASP A 334 17.36 -0.97 -3.39
C ASP A 334 16.82 -0.02 -4.47
N ASN A 335 15.57 0.41 -4.32
CA ASN A 335 14.91 1.32 -5.25
C ASN A 335 14.47 2.56 -4.48
N VAL A 336 15.37 3.54 -4.36
CA VAL A 336 15.08 4.84 -3.76
C VAL A 336 14.40 5.72 -4.80
N LEU A 337 13.19 6.17 -4.50
CA LEU A 337 12.42 7.07 -5.36
C LEU A 337 12.40 8.48 -4.75
N PRO A 338 12.54 9.53 -5.58
CA PRO A 338 12.48 10.91 -5.10
C PRO A 338 11.06 11.29 -4.70
N TYR A 339 10.93 12.05 -3.63
CA TYR A 339 9.72 12.81 -3.28
C TYR A 339 9.91 14.30 -3.65
N GLU A 340 8.83 15.03 -3.71
CA GLU A 340 8.84 16.46 -4.06
C GLU A 340 8.25 17.30 -2.92
N LEU A 341 8.84 18.46 -2.65
CA LEU A 341 8.23 19.50 -1.83
C LEU A 341 7.37 20.36 -2.76
N ILE A 342 6.07 20.41 -2.50
CA ILE A 342 5.11 21.20 -3.26
C ILE A 342 4.76 22.45 -2.44
N GLU A 343 5.41 23.52 -2.78
CA GLU A 343 5.17 24.83 -2.17
C GLU A 343 3.84 25.43 -2.65
N ARG A 344 3.05 25.93 -1.67
CA ARG A 344 1.77 26.60 -1.90
C ARG A 344 1.59 27.77 -0.93
N GLU A 345 0.36 28.24 -0.78
CA GLU A 345 0.03 29.46 -0.05
C GLU A 345 0.08 29.34 1.49
N SER A 346 0.12 28.12 2.04
CA SER A 346 0.01 27.90 3.49
C SER A 346 1.33 28.04 4.27
N THR A 347 2.46 28.34 3.59
CA THR A 347 3.79 28.55 4.23
C THR A 347 4.48 29.80 3.73
#